data_7159e8f9d6e479a4e81b3c61604c115f
#
_entry.id   7159e8f9d6e479a4e81b3c61604c115f
#
_cell.length_a   1.000
_cell.length_b   1.000
_cell.length_c   1.000
_cell.angle_alpha   90.00
_cell.angle_beta   90.00
_cell.angle_gamma   90.00
#
_symmetry.space_group_name_H-M   'P 1'
#
loop_
_entity.id
_entity.type
_entity.pdbx_description
1 polymer ?
#
loop_
_entity_poly.entity_id
_entity_poly.type
_entity_poly.pdbx_seq_one_letter_code
_entity_poly.pdbx_strand_id
1 'polypeptide(L)'
;MTATGLILRAVGMLFRIYIAGKIGAQGMGVYQLITTAYTMAVTLGTAGLTLAATRICADLLAEGCEGQVKRALHKVVTLGVTAGVITAGFLFFGADFISVNWLTEPRAALSLRILAPSLPFMSVSASLRGYFMARRNVVPPSRAQLLEQAVRIAVVAGLFYVFDPQEIVFSCEVVVVGNTVSEAVSWLILSLGYRKDLQSLPSDTGRNNHNRSALLATWMPIAGNQCLATALHTVENVMVPAALAVFLASRETALEQYGALKGMAMPVLFFPFSLLGTLSALLMPEIASAYVQRKKALLCRLIQRVMLITLVLSIFAALEFTVFAKPIGQVLYQSEEIGFYLGILGPLMPFLYLESMVDGMLKGVDQQFATFRYTMLDSVLRIAAIAFFVPRWGMKGFLFVMLLSNLFTCSMNLGRLIQVTQCGFEWMRWVFKPLFCAFLAAVFHRFVMTPCTQEWSMLVRLLTEGAAVALVYFVLIEWTGCLSWREFLQNIKMKREE
;
A
#
# COMPACT_ATOMS: atom_id res chain seq x y z
N MET A 1 11.85 -13.49 1.22
CA MET A 1 10.69 -12.61 1.09
C MET A 1 10.99 -11.12 1.26
N THR A 2 11.72 -10.73 2.29
CA THR A 2 11.97 -9.30 2.60
C THR A 2 12.76 -8.56 1.52
N ALA A 3 13.88 -9.13 1.03
CA ALA A 3 14.69 -8.53 -0.03
C ALA A 3 13.92 -8.40 -1.35
N THR A 4 13.22 -9.46 -1.77
CA THR A 4 12.38 -9.45 -2.98
C THR A 4 11.29 -8.38 -2.89
N GLY A 5 10.65 -8.24 -1.73
CA GLY A 5 9.62 -7.23 -1.51
C GLY A 5 10.16 -5.80 -1.61
N LEU A 6 11.36 -5.53 -1.10
CA LEU A 6 12.01 -4.21 -1.21
C LEU A 6 12.40 -3.88 -2.64
N ILE A 7 13.00 -4.84 -3.37
CA ILE A 7 13.35 -4.67 -4.78
C ILE A 7 12.10 -4.36 -5.61
N LEU A 8 11.02 -5.13 -5.43
CA LEU A 8 9.77 -4.90 -6.14
C LEU A 8 9.17 -3.52 -5.88
N ARG A 9 9.26 -3.02 -4.65
CA ARG A 9 8.76 -1.68 -4.29
C ARG A 9 9.62 -0.58 -4.92
N ALA A 10 10.95 -0.73 -4.90
CA ALA A 10 11.85 0.20 -5.56
C ALA A 10 11.63 0.24 -7.08
N VAL A 11 11.56 -0.92 -7.72
CA VAL A 11 11.27 -1.05 -9.15
C VAL A 11 9.87 -0.51 -9.48
N GLY A 12 8.88 -0.80 -8.65
CA GLY A 12 7.51 -0.28 -8.81
C GLY A 12 7.44 1.25 -8.71
N MET A 13 8.22 1.85 -7.80
CA MET A 13 8.31 3.31 -7.68
C MET A 13 8.98 3.93 -8.91
N LEU A 14 10.13 3.41 -9.35
CA LEU A 14 10.83 3.88 -10.54
C LEU A 14 9.94 3.78 -11.78
N PHE A 15 9.21 2.68 -11.93
CA PHE A 15 8.24 2.50 -13.00
C PHE A 15 7.11 3.51 -12.95
N ARG A 16 6.62 3.85 -11.75
CA ARG A 16 5.59 4.87 -11.58
C ARG A 16 6.09 6.27 -11.93
N ILE A 17 7.33 6.61 -11.59
CA ILE A 17 7.99 7.85 -12.02
C ILE A 17 8.09 7.87 -13.56
N TYR A 18 8.50 6.77 -14.17
CA TYR A 18 8.55 6.64 -15.63
C TYR A 18 7.19 6.88 -16.29
N ILE A 19 6.14 6.22 -15.80
CA ILE A 19 4.77 6.43 -16.30
C ILE A 19 4.36 7.91 -16.15
N ALA A 20 4.57 8.49 -14.97
CA ALA A 20 4.21 9.88 -14.70
C ALA A 20 4.93 10.87 -15.63
N GLY A 21 6.20 10.60 -15.97
CA GLY A 21 6.95 11.36 -16.96
C GLY A 21 6.39 11.25 -18.39
N LYS A 22 5.74 10.12 -18.72
CA LYS A 22 5.14 9.88 -20.04
C LYS A 22 3.72 10.45 -20.18
N ILE A 23 2.87 10.29 -19.15
CA ILE A 23 1.45 10.66 -19.24
C ILE A 23 1.14 12.01 -18.57
N GLY A 24 2.10 12.60 -17.86
CA GLY A 24 1.93 13.88 -17.17
C GLY A 24 0.98 13.84 -15.96
N ALA A 25 0.81 14.95 -15.28
CA ALA A 25 -0.02 15.05 -14.08
C ALA A 25 -1.51 14.82 -14.37
N GLN A 26 -2.03 15.40 -15.46
CA GLN A 26 -3.43 15.20 -15.88
C GLN A 26 -3.71 13.73 -16.21
N GLY A 27 -2.82 13.08 -16.98
CA GLY A 27 -2.92 11.65 -17.28
C GLY A 27 -2.84 10.77 -16.05
N MET A 28 -1.99 11.13 -15.09
CA MET A 28 -1.95 10.46 -13.77
C MET A 28 -3.27 10.61 -13.01
N GLY A 29 -3.96 11.75 -13.12
CA GLY A 29 -5.29 11.94 -12.54
C GLY A 29 -6.35 11.03 -13.14
N VAL A 30 -6.41 10.93 -14.46
CA VAL A 30 -7.30 9.99 -15.18
C VAL A 30 -6.96 8.55 -14.81
N TYR A 31 -5.69 8.19 -14.82
CA TYR A 31 -5.22 6.84 -14.43
C TYR A 31 -5.59 6.49 -12.99
N GLN A 32 -5.55 7.44 -12.04
CA GLN A 32 -5.99 7.21 -10.66
C GLN A 32 -7.49 6.95 -10.57
N LEU A 33 -8.32 7.62 -11.36
CA LEU A 33 -9.76 7.34 -11.42
C LEU A 33 -10.04 5.95 -12.00
N ILE A 34 -9.38 5.59 -13.12
CA ILE A 34 -9.48 4.25 -13.72
C ILE A 34 -9.08 3.19 -12.69
N THR A 35 -7.95 3.38 -12.02
CA THR A 35 -7.44 2.43 -11.02
C THR A 35 -8.37 2.34 -9.81
N THR A 36 -9.03 3.41 -9.42
CA THR A 36 -10.02 3.43 -8.33
C THR A 36 -11.22 2.55 -8.64
N ALA A 37 -11.84 2.70 -9.82
CA ALA A 37 -12.95 1.85 -10.26
C ALA A 37 -12.51 0.39 -10.43
N TYR A 38 -11.33 0.17 -11.01
CA TYR A 38 -10.75 -1.16 -11.16
C TYR A 38 -10.48 -1.83 -9.81
N THR A 39 -9.93 -1.11 -8.82
CA THR A 39 -9.69 -1.65 -7.47
C THR A 39 -10.99 -2.09 -6.78
N MET A 40 -12.08 -1.35 -6.99
CA MET A 40 -13.40 -1.77 -6.51
C MET A 40 -13.85 -3.09 -7.16
N ALA A 41 -13.72 -3.20 -8.49
CA ALA A 41 -14.05 -4.44 -9.22
C ALA A 41 -13.14 -5.61 -8.79
N VAL A 42 -11.84 -5.38 -8.64
CA VAL A 42 -10.89 -6.38 -8.09
C VAL A 42 -11.34 -6.83 -6.70
N THR A 43 -11.69 -5.90 -5.82
CA THR A 43 -12.15 -6.26 -4.46
C THR A 43 -13.42 -7.10 -4.51
N LEU A 44 -14.39 -6.74 -5.33
CA LEU A 44 -15.61 -7.54 -5.50
C LEU A 44 -15.32 -8.97 -6.00
N GLY A 45 -14.35 -9.11 -6.93
CA GLY A 45 -13.98 -10.41 -7.49
C GLY A 45 -13.06 -11.27 -6.63
N THR A 46 -12.25 -10.65 -5.75
CA THR A 46 -11.16 -11.34 -5.03
C THR A 46 -11.29 -11.31 -3.50
N ALA A 47 -12.20 -10.48 -2.95
CA ALA A 47 -12.31 -10.28 -1.51
C ALA A 47 -12.44 -11.59 -0.74
N GLY A 48 -11.58 -11.75 0.26
CA GLY A 48 -11.58 -12.92 1.14
C GLY A 48 -11.08 -14.23 0.53
N LEU A 49 -10.88 -14.34 -0.81
CA LEU A 49 -10.49 -15.62 -1.45
C LEU A 49 -9.13 -16.13 -0.97
N THR A 50 -8.13 -15.25 -0.88
CA THR A 50 -6.79 -15.61 -0.38
C THR A 50 -6.88 -16.17 1.04
N LEU A 51 -7.62 -15.50 1.93
CA LEU A 51 -7.74 -15.90 3.33
C LEU A 51 -8.55 -17.18 3.49
N ALA A 52 -9.64 -17.31 2.73
CA ALA A 52 -10.45 -18.54 2.71
C ALA A 52 -9.63 -19.74 2.22
N ALA A 53 -8.88 -19.58 1.12
CA ALA A 53 -8.00 -20.61 0.61
C ALA A 53 -6.92 -20.99 1.63
N THR A 54 -6.28 -19.97 2.24
CA THR A 54 -5.24 -20.21 3.27
C THR A 54 -5.80 -20.99 4.43
N ARG A 55 -6.93 -20.59 5.01
CA ARG A 55 -7.52 -21.23 6.18
C ARG A 55 -7.94 -22.66 5.88
N ILE A 56 -8.72 -22.88 4.83
CA ILE A 56 -9.23 -24.21 4.49
C ILE A 56 -8.09 -25.19 4.17
N CYS A 57 -7.09 -24.74 3.40
CA CYS A 57 -5.94 -25.60 3.10
C CYS A 57 -5.08 -25.87 4.33
N ALA A 58 -4.90 -24.87 5.22
CA ALA A 58 -4.12 -25.04 6.46
C ALA A 58 -4.81 -26.00 7.43
N ASP A 59 -6.14 -25.90 7.59
CA ASP A 59 -6.92 -26.80 8.45
C ASP A 59 -6.80 -28.26 7.95
N LEU A 60 -6.97 -28.49 6.65
CA LEU A 60 -6.83 -29.84 6.05
C LEU A 60 -5.41 -30.41 6.16
N LEU A 61 -4.39 -29.56 6.02
CA LEU A 61 -2.99 -29.97 6.20
C LEU A 61 -2.69 -30.32 7.65
N ALA A 62 -3.25 -29.57 8.60
CA ALA A 62 -3.10 -29.83 10.04
C ALA A 62 -3.80 -31.13 10.48
N GLU A 63 -4.92 -31.47 9.86
CA GLU A 63 -5.67 -32.72 10.07
C GLU A 63 -5.03 -33.93 9.37
N GLY A 64 -3.95 -33.76 8.61
CA GLY A 64 -3.32 -34.83 7.82
C GLY A 64 -4.12 -35.26 6.58
N CYS A 65 -5.13 -34.49 6.18
CA CYS A 65 -6.02 -34.77 5.06
C CYS A 65 -5.50 -34.16 3.74
N GLU A 66 -4.23 -34.34 3.42
CA GLU A 66 -3.57 -33.70 2.28
C GLU A 66 -4.24 -33.98 0.92
N GLY A 67 -4.78 -35.18 0.73
CA GLY A 67 -5.49 -35.56 -0.51
C GLY A 67 -6.76 -34.76 -0.76
N GLN A 68 -7.40 -34.20 0.29
CA GLN A 68 -8.62 -33.39 0.15
C GLN A 68 -8.33 -31.92 -0.19
N VAL A 69 -7.10 -31.44 -0.04
CA VAL A 69 -6.70 -30.05 -0.34
C VAL A 69 -7.01 -29.67 -1.77
N LYS A 70 -6.73 -30.56 -2.73
CA LYS A 70 -7.05 -30.34 -4.16
C LYS A 70 -8.54 -30.06 -4.38
N ARG A 71 -9.41 -30.87 -3.76
CA ARG A 71 -10.86 -30.75 -3.91
C ARG A 71 -11.40 -29.49 -3.23
N ALA A 72 -10.89 -29.17 -2.04
CA ALA A 72 -11.25 -27.97 -1.32
C ALA A 72 -10.82 -26.70 -2.07
N LEU A 73 -9.56 -26.65 -2.53
CA LEU A 73 -9.06 -25.53 -3.32
C LEU A 73 -9.83 -25.36 -4.64
N HIS A 74 -10.20 -26.46 -5.31
CA HIS A 74 -10.99 -26.37 -6.53
C HIS A 74 -12.34 -25.66 -6.28
N LYS A 75 -12.99 -25.90 -5.14
CA LYS A 75 -14.23 -25.18 -4.76
C LYS A 75 -13.97 -23.67 -4.59
N VAL A 76 -12.86 -23.28 -3.93
CA VAL A 76 -12.49 -21.87 -3.75
C VAL A 76 -12.15 -21.20 -5.09
N VAL A 77 -11.39 -21.89 -5.94
CA VAL A 77 -11.05 -21.40 -7.30
C VAL A 77 -12.32 -21.26 -8.15
N THR A 78 -13.24 -22.23 -8.11
CA THR A 78 -14.51 -22.12 -8.85
C THR A 78 -15.32 -20.91 -8.37
N LEU A 79 -15.43 -20.69 -7.06
CA LEU A 79 -16.07 -19.50 -6.51
C LEU A 79 -15.37 -18.22 -6.98
N GLY A 80 -14.04 -18.21 -6.97
CA GLY A 80 -13.23 -17.08 -7.45
C GLY A 80 -13.45 -16.82 -8.94
N VAL A 81 -13.43 -17.86 -9.79
CA VAL A 81 -13.68 -17.71 -11.23
C VAL A 81 -15.07 -17.14 -11.49
N THR A 82 -16.11 -17.69 -10.81
CA THR A 82 -17.48 -17.18 -10.99
C THR A 82 -17.61 -15.73 -10.56
N ALA A 83 -17.06 -15.34 -9.40
CA ALA A 83 -17.06 -13.97 -8.94
C ALA A 83 -16.24 -13.06 -9.89
N GLY A 84 -15.06 -13.52 -10.34
CA GLY A 84 -14.20 -12.78 -11.28
C GLY A 84 -14.85 -12.57 -12.65
N VAL A 85 -15.56 -13.58 -13.19
CA VAL A 85 -16.26 -13.46 -14.48
C VAL A 85 -17.47 -12.54 -14.36
N ILE A 86 -18.24 -12.63 -13.26
CA ILE A 86 -19.39 -11.75 -13.02
C ILE A 86 -18.92 -10.30 -12.90
N THR A 87 -17.88 -10.03 -12.11
CA THR A 87 -17.33 -8.67 -11.96
C THR A 87 -16.68 -8.16 -13.24
N ALA A 88 -16.03 -9.03 -14.04
CA ALA A 88 -15.50 -8.69 -15.34
C ALA A 88 -16.61 -8.29 -16.32
N GLY A 89 -17.71 -9.08 -16.36
CA GLY A 89 -18.89 -8.75 -17.15
C GLY A 89 -19.51 -7.42 -16.75
N PHE A 90 -19.69 -7.21 -15.43
CA PHE A 90 -20.19 -5.94 -14.90
C PHE A 90 -19.29 -4.74 -15.27
N LEU A 91 -17.97 -4.89 -15.14
CA LEU A 91 -17.03 -3.82 -15.49
C LEU A 91 -16.99 -3.59 -17.01
N PHE A 92 -17.03 -4.63 -17.83
CA PHE A 92 -16.95 -4.53 -19.30
C PHE A 92 -18.20 -3.87 -19.90
N PHE A 93 -19.39 -4.39 -19.56
CA PHE A 93 -20.66 -3.88 -20.08
C PHE A 93 -21.09 -2.59 -19.39
N GLY A 94 -20.72 -2.40 -18.13
CA GLY A 94 -21.00 -1.19 -17.35
C GLY A 94 -19.96 -0.08 -17.54
N ALA A 95 -18.91 -0.25 -18.36
CA ALA A 95 -17.81 0.68 -18.49
C ALA A 95 -18.25 2.09 -18.85
N ASP A 96 -19.20 2.26 -19.81
CA ASP A 96 -19.70 3.58 -20.20
C ASP A 96 -20.49 4.23 -19.06
N PHE A 97 -21.35 3.47 -18.39
CA PHE A 97 -22.13 3.96 -17.26
C PHE A 97 -21.21 4.42 -16.11
N ILE A 98 -20.20 3.60 -15.77
CA ILE A 98 -19.23 3.89 -14.71
C ILE A 98 -18.41 5.14 -15.08
N SER A 99 -17.90 5.21 -16.30
CA SER A 99 -17.05 6.32 -16.76
C SER A 99 -17.80 7.65 -16.80
N VAL A 100 -19.03 7.67 -17.32
CA VAL A 100 -19.81 8.90 -17.46
C VAL A 100 -20.46 9.33 -16.16
N ASN A 101 -21.18 8.42 -15.50
CA ASN A 101 -22.03 8.79 -14.35
C ASN A 101 -21.30 8.73 -13.00
N TRP A 102 -20.28 7.89 -12.88
CA TRP A 102 -19.59 7.70 -11.61
C TRP A 102 -18.24 8.40 -11.56
N LEU A 103 -17.38 8.13 -12.56
CA LEU A 103 -16.08 8.79 -12.65
C LEU A 103 -16.17 10.22 -13.22
N THR A 104 -17.26 10.54 -13.89
CA THR A 104 -17.45 11.79 -14.66
C THR A 104 -16.31 12.05 -15.66
N GLU A 105 -15.71 10.97 -16.17
CA GLU A 105 -14.59 10.98 -17.11
C GLU A 105 -14.85 9.94 -18.24
N PRO A 106 -15.55 10.34 -19.32
CA PRO A 106 -15.93 9.42 -20.40
C PRO A 106 -14.74 8.71 -21.05
N ARG A 107 -13.56 9.35 -21.03
CA ARG A 107 -12.31 8.83 -21.58
C ARG A 107 -11.82 7.55 -20.88
N ALA A 108 -12.31 7.27 -19.67
CA ALA A 108 -11.93 6.07 -18.90
C ALA A 108 -12.60 4.78 -19.41
N ALA A 109 -13.65 4.86 -20.24
CA ALA A 109 -14.47 3.71 -20.62
C ALA A 109 -13.68 2.57 -21.29
N LEU A 110 -12.85 2.89 -22.28
CA LEU A 110 -12.04 1.89 -23.00
C LEU A 110 -11.01 1.25 -22.06
N SER A 111 -10.35 2.04 -21.23
CA SER A 111 -9.42 1.54 -20.23
C SER A 111 -10.06 0.54 -19.26
N LEU A 112 -11.30 0.79 -18.81
CA LEU A 112 -12.06 -0.14 -17.96
C LEU A 112 -12.40 -1.44 -18.69
N ARG A 113 -12.75 -1.37 -19.98
CA ARG A 113 -12.99 -2.56 -20.82
C ARG A 113 -11.73 -3.40 -21.00
N ILE A 114 -10.55 -2.75 -21.20
CA ILE A 114 -9.27 -3.44 -21.31
C ILE A 114 -8.87 -4.13 -20.01
N LEU A 115 -9.22 -3.55 -18.83
CA LEU A 115 -8.93 -4.14 -17.52
C LEU A 115 -9.88 -5.29 -17.15
N ALA A 116 -11.10 -5.30 -17.65
CA ALA A 116 -12.10 -6.29 -17.26
C ALA A 116 -11.64 -7.75 -17.42
N PRO A 117 -10.97 -8.18 -18.51
CA PRO A 117 -10.49 -9.56 -18.66
C PRO A 117 -9.45 -9.99 -17.63
N SER A 118 -8.79 -9.06 -16.93
CA SER A 118 -7.81 -9.41 -15.89
C SER A 118 -8.46 -9.95 -14.61
N LEU A 119 -9.72 -9.60 -14.33
CA LEU A 119 -10.42 -9.96 -13.08
C LEU A 119 -10.53 -11.46 -12.82
N PRO A 120 -10.92 -12.32 -13.79
CA PRO A 120 -10.87 -13.76 -13.60
C PRO A 120 -9.47 -14.29 -13.28
N PHE A 121 -8.43 -13.77 -13.95
CA PHE A 121 -7.04 -14.17 -13.69
C PHE A 121 -6.62 -13.80 -12.26
N MET A 122 -6.97 -12.60 -11.81
CA MET A 122 -6.68 -12.15 -10.44
C MET A 122 -7.39 -13.00 -9.39
N SER A 123 -8.64 -13.39 -9.63
CA SER A 123 -9.42 -14.20 -8.68
C SER A 123 -8.82 -15.60 -8.50
N VAL A 124 -8.38 -16.22 -9.58
CA VAL A 124 -7.64 -17.50 -9.51
C VAL A 124 -6.30 -17.31 -8.81
N SER A 125 -5.55 -16.28 -9.19
CA SER A 125 -4.26 -15.95 -8.58
C SER A 125 -4.38 -15.74 -7.08
N ALA A 126 -5.41 -15.04 -6.61
CA ALA A 126 -5.70 -14.83 -5.19
C ALA A 126 -5.92 -16.15 -4.45
N SER A 127 -6.70 -17.07 -5.03
CA SER A 127 -6.95 -18.40 -4.46
C SER A 127 -5.66 -19.24 -4.38
N LEU A 128 -4.85 -19.24 -5.45
CA LEU A 128 -3.58 -19.97 -5.50
C LEU A 128 -2.52 -19.40 -4.55
N ARG A 129 -2.44 -18.06 -4.41
CA ARG A 129 -1.59 -17.42 -3.39
C ARG A 129 -1.97 -17.89 -1.99
N GLY A 130 -3.27 -18.00 -1.68
CA GLY A 130 -3.76 -18.54 -0.41
C GLY A 130 -3.33 -19.99 -0.18
N TYR A 131 -3.40 -20.83 -1.18
CA TYR A 131 -2.90 -22.22 -1.13
C TYR A 131 -1.40 -22.28 -0.79
N PHE A 132 -0.58 -21.53 -1.51
CA PHE A 132 0.87 -21.51 -1.25
C PHE A 132 1.22 -20.94 0.13
N MET A 133 0.44 -19.99 0.64
CA MET A 133 0.58 -19.50 2.02
C MET A 133 0.31 -20.62 3.05
N ALA A 134 -0.75 -21.41 2.86
CA ALA A 134 -1.07 -22.55 3.70
C ALA A 134 0.07 -23.61 3.70
N ARG A 135 0.62 -23.87 2.52
CA ARG A 135 1.77 -24.78 2.34
C ARG A 135 3.11 -24.21 2.85
N ARG A 136 3.13 -22.96 3.33
CA ARG A 136 4.35 -22.21 3.69
C ARG A 136 5.39 -22.16 2.54
N ASN A 137 4.95 -22.35 1.31
CA ASN A 137 5.80 -22.30 0.12
C ASN A 137 5.68 -20.93 -0.54
N VAL A 138 6.63 -20.07 -0.25
CA VAL A 138 6.64 -18.67 -0.72
C VAL A 138 7.27 -18.47 -2.09
N VAL A 139 7.91 -19.51 -2.66
CA VAL A 139 8.68 -19.41 -3.89
C VAL A 139 7.79 -19.13 -5.12
N PRO A 140 6.70 -19.90 -5.37
CA PRO A 140 5.85 -19.65 -6.54
C PRO A 140 5.19 -18.25 -6.52
N PRO A 141 4.58 -17.78 -5.39
CA PRO A 141 4.05 -16.41 -5.32
C PRO A 141 5.10 -15.32 -5.55
N SER A 142 6.31 -15.49 -4.99
CA SER A 142 7.38 -14.50 -5.18
C SER A 142 7.88 -14.45 -6.64
N ARG A 143 8.03 -15.60 -7.30
CA ARG A 143 8.38 -15.67 -8.74
C ARG A 143 7.29 -15.06 -9.60
N ALA A 144 6.02 -15.37 -9.34
CA ALA A 144 4.90 -14.79 -10.06
C ALA A 144 4.91 -13.26 -9.97
N GLN A 145 5.12 -12.70 -8.78
CA GLN A 145 5.14 -11.27 -8.55
C GLN A 145 6.33 -10.56 -9.23
N LEU A 146 7.52 -11.19 -9.23
CA LEU A 146 8.69 -10.65 -9.93
C LEU A 146 8.47 -10.61 -11.45
N LEU A 147 7.98 -11.72 -12.01
CA LEU A 147 7.74 -11.80 -13.46
C LEU A 147 6.56 -10.95 -13.90
N GLU A 148 5.50 -10.85 -13.10
CA GLU A 148 4.40 -9.91 -13.31
C GLU A 148 4.92 -8.47 -13.45
N GLN A 149 5.77 -8.03 -12.52
CA GLN A 149 6.34 -6.68 -12.57
C GLN A 149 7.28 -6.48 -13.76
N ALA A 150 8.13 -7.46 -14.06
CA ALA A 150 9.04 -7.41 -15.22
C ALA A 150 8.27 -7.34 -16.55
N VAL A 151 7.24 -8.17 -16.70
CA VAL A 151 6.38 -8.17 -17.90
C VAL A 151 5.61 -6.87 -18.02
N ARG A 152 5.05 -6.35 -16.91
CA ARG A 152 4.36 -5.06 -16.90
C ARG A 152 5.26 -3.95 -17.43
N ILE A 153 6.48 -3.85 -16.91
CA ILE A 153 7.46 -2.84 -17.35
C ILE A 153 7.82 -3.04 -18.82
N ALA A 154 8.13 -4.27 -19.22
CA ALA A 154 8.53 -4.56 -20.59
C ALA A 154 7.43 -4.26 -21.61
N VAL A 155 6.19 -4.65 -21.32
CA VAL A 155 5.03 -4.41 -22.19
C VAL A 155 4.74 -2.91 -22.28
N VAL A 156 4.67 -2.20 -21.14
CA VAL A 156 4.37 -0.77 -21.14
C VAL A 156 5.49 0.01 -21.83
N ALA A 157 6.77 -0.24 -21.48
CA ALA A 157 7.88 0.45 -22.13
C ALA A 157 7.98 0.13 -23.63
N GLY A 158 7.74 -1.13 -24.03
CA GLY A 158 7.71 -1.53 -25.43
C GLY A 158 6.59 -0.87 -26.22
N LEU A 159 5.39 -0.79 -25.65
CA LEU A 159 4.24 -0.11 -26.28
C LEU A 159 4.48 1.41 -26.40
N PHE A 160 5.04 2.06 -25.36
CA PHE A 160 5.43 3.46 -25.45
C PHE A 160 6.50 3.71 -26.50
N TYR A 161 7.44 2.78 -26.68
CA TYR A 161 8.49 2.89 -27.69
C TYR A 161 7.93 2.72 -29.12
N VAL A 162 6.99 1.79 -29.33
CA VAL A 162 6.44 1.48 -30.65
C VAL A 162 5.41 2.51 -31.10
N PHE A 163 4.52 2.95 -30.21
CA PHE A 163 3.37 3.79 -30.57
C PHE A 163 3.59 5.28 -30.27
N ASP A 164 4.55 5.64 -29.41
CA ASP A 164 4.84 7.01 -28.94
C ASP A 164 3.57 7.86 -28.76
N PRO A 165 2.65 7.45 -27.87
CA PRO A 165 1.33 8.04 -27.75
C PRO A 165 1.43 9.50 -27.31
N GLN A 166 0.87 10.41 -28.10
CA GLN A 166 0.81 11.85 -27.79
C GLN A 166 -0.45 12.22 -27.01
N GLU A 167 -1.50 11.40 -27.11
CA GLU A 167 -2.76 11.62 -26.42
C GLU A 167 -2.76 10.99 -25.03
N ILE A 168 -3.24 11.73 -24.04
CA ILE A 168 -3.33 11.29 -22.63
C ILE A 168 -4.14 10.00 -22.51
N VAL A 169 -5.25 9.90 -23.23
CA VAL A 169 -6.16 8.74 -23.17
C VAL A 169 -5.46 7.48 -23.66
N PHE A 170 -4.87 7.55 -24.85
CA PHE A 170 -4.15 6.43 -25.43
C PHE A 170 -2.93 6.02 -24.58
N SER A 171 -2.26 7.01 -23.98
CA SER A 171 -1.17 6.75 -23.02
C SER A 171 -1.65 5.98 -21.77
N CYS A 172 -2.82 6.30 -21.24
CA CYS A 172 -3.42 5.56 -20.13
C CYS A 172 -3.80 4.13 -20.55
N GLU A 173 -4.33 3.95 -21.77
CA GLU A 173 -4.67 2.64 -22.32
C GLU A 173 -3.45 1.73 -22.47
N VAL A 174 -2.32 2.25 -22.91
CA VAL A 174 -1.04 1.53 -22.98
C VAL A 174 -0.63 0.98 -21.61
N VAL A 175 -0.73 1.82 -20.56
CA VAL A 175 -0.40 1.39 -19.19
C VAL A 175 -1.36 0.28 -18.72
N VAL A 176 -2.64 0.42 -19.03
CA VAL A 176 -3.69 -0.53 -18.64
C VAL A 176 -3.56 -1.87 -19.37
N VAL A 177 -3.17 -1.87 -20.65
CA VAL A 177 -2.84 -3.11 -21.40
C VAL A 177 -1.70 -3.86 -20.70
N GLY A 178 -0.63 -3.14 -20.30
CA GLY A 178 0.47 -3.75 -19.56
C GLY A 178 0.03 -4.39 -18.24
N ASN A 179 -0.91 -3.76 -17.51
CA ASN A 179 -1.49 -4.34 -16.31
C ASN A 179 -2.25 -5.65 -16.61
N THR A 180 -3.10 -5.65 -17.63
CA THR A 180 -3.91 -6.83 -18.01
C THR A 180 -3.03 -8.01 -18.44
N VAL A 181 -2.01 -7.77 -19.27
CA VAL A 181 -1.07 -8.79 -19.72
C VAL A 181 -0.25 -9.35 -18.55
N SER A 182 0.22 -8.47 -17.66
CA SER A 182 1.03 -8.90 -16.50
C SER A 182 0.23 -9.79 -15.53
N GLU A 183 -1.05 -9.52 -15.32
CA GLU A 183 -1.93 -10.35 -14.48
C GLU A 183 -2.16 -11.74 -15.11
N ALA A 184 -2.33 -11.83 -16.42
CA ALA A 184 -2.43 -13.11 -17.13
C ALA A 184 -1.14 -13.94 -16.96
N VAL A 185 0.03 -13.31 -17.03
CA VAL A 185 1.33 -13.99 -16.80
C VAL A 185 1.45 -14.44 -15.33
N SER A 186 1.07 -13.60 -14.37
CA SER A 186 1.05 -13.96 -12.94
C SER A 186 0.17 -15.20 -12.68
N TRP A 187 -1.03 -15.21 -13.26
CA TRP A 187 -1.93 -16.38 -13.22
C TRP A 187 -1.29 -17.63 -13.82
N LEU A 188 -0.66 -17.52 -14.98
CA LEU A 188 -0.02 -18.66 -15.64
C LEU A 188 1.08 -19.27 -14.77
N ILE A 189 1.97 -18.44 -14.21
CA ILE A 189 3.07 -18.89 -13.36
C ILE A 189 2.57 -19.57 -12.08
N LEU A 190 1.57 -18.98 -11.42
CA LEU A 190 0.95 -19.57 -10.23
C LEU A 190 0.28 -20.91 -10.56
N SER A 191 -0.41 -21.00 -11.71
CA SER A 191 -1.07 -22.22 -12.15
C SER A 191 -0.09 -23.33 -12.49
N LEU A 192 1.04 -22.99 -13.15
CA LEU A 192 2.12 -23.95 -13.41
C LEU A 192 2.78 -24.42 -12.11
N GLY A 193 3.05 -23.50 -11.19
CA GLY A 193 3.56 -23.83 -9.85
C GLY A 193 2.62 -24.76 -9.09
N TYR A 194 1.33 -24.49 -9.13
CA TYR A 194 0.30 -25.32 -8.51
C TYR A 194 0.23 -26.72 -9.14
N ARG A 195 0.24 -26.83 -10.47
CA ARG A 195 0.24 -28.13 -11.17
C ARG A 195 1.44 -28.99 -10.75
N LYS A 196 2.61 -28.37 -10.61
CA LYS A 196 3.84 -29.06 -10.17
C LYS A 196 3.72 -29.53 -8.71
N ASP A 197 3.19 -28.69 -7.83
CA ASP A 197 3.04 -29.01 -6.41
C ASP A 197 1.97 -30.11 -6.18
N LEU A 198 0.91 -30.15 -7.01
CA LEU A 198 -0.10 -31.19 -6.97
C LEU A 198 0.43 -32.61 -7.20
N GLN A 199 1.51 -32.76 -7.98
CA GLN A 199 2.13 -34.07 -8.21
C GLN A 199 2.79 -34.64 -6.96
N SER A 200 3.08 -33.80 -5.97
CA SER A 200 3.66 -34.20 -4.68
C SER A 200 2.61 -34.55 -3.61
N LEU A 201 1.32 -34.30 -3.87
CA LEU A 201 0.25 -34.60 -2.92
C LEU A 201 -0.28 -36.02 -3.10
N PRO A 202 -0.59 -36.73 -1.97
CA PRO A 202 -1.17 -38.06 -2.03
C PRO A 202 -2.55 -38.05 -2.71
N SER A 203 -2.91 -39.21 -3.27
CA SER A 203 -4.21 -39.42 -3.89
C SER A 203 -5.33 -39.29 -2.87
N ASP A 204 -6.42 -38.63 -3.23
CA ASP A 204 -7.59 -38.45 -2.38
C ASP A 204 -8.34 -39.76 -2.15
N THR A 205 -8.29 -40.30 -0.95
CA THR A 205 -8.96 -41.54 -0.53
C THR A 205 -10.18 -41.30 0.39
N GLY A 206 -10.53 -40.06 0.70
CA GLY A 206 -11.51 -39.72 1.72
C GLY A 206 -12.82 -39.09 1.20
N ARG A 207 -13.94 -39.55 1.81
CA ARG A 207 -15.34 -39.07 1.54
C ARG A 207 -15.71 -37.95 2.55
N ASN A 208 -14.87 -37.02 2.84
CA ASN A 208 -15.25 -35.95 3.77
C ASN A 208 -15.82 -34.74 3.03
N ASN A 209 -17.12 -34.51 3.23
CA ASN A 209 -17.84 -33.32 2.73
C ASN A 209 -17.48 -32.12 3.59
N HIS A 210 -16.38 -31.42 3.27
CA HIS A 210 -16.24 -30.05 3.77
C HIS A 210 -17.39 -29.21 3.20
N ASN A 211 -18.26 -28.82 4.08
CA ASN A 211 -19.57 -28.27 3.76
C ASN A 211 -19.40 -26.89 3.09
N ARG A 212 -20.01 -26.67 1.93
CA ARG A 212 -20.03 -25.35 1.27
C ARG A 212 -20.52 -24.23 2.19
N SER A 213 -21.39 -24.54 3.14
CA SER A 213 -21.90 -23.58 4.12
C SER A 213 -20.82 -23.08 5.08
N ALA A 214 -19.87 -23.91 5.50
CA ALA A 214 -18.76 -23.50 6.37
C ALA A 214 -17.78 -22.56 5.63
N LEU A 215 -17.54 -22.82 4.33
CA LEU A 215 -16.72 -21.95 3.48
C LEU A 215 -17.38 -20.57 3.32
N LEU A 216 -18.66 -20.51 2.99
CA LEU A 216 -19.41 -19.27 2.83
C LEU A 216 -19.53 -18.50 4.15
N ALA A 217 -19.74 -19.18 5.27
CA ALA A 217 -19.82 -18.57 6.59
C ALA A 217 -18.49 -17.89 7.01
N THR A 218 -17.36 -18.43 6.58
CA THR A 218 -16.05 -17.81 6.85
C THR A 218 -15.71 -16.71 5.85
N TRP A 219 -16.04 -16.90 4.58
CA TRP A 219 -15.68 -15.99 3.50
C TRP A 219 -16.52 -14.70 3.51
N MET A 220 -17.85 -14.81 3.68
CA MET A 220 -18.79 -13.70 3.52
C MET A 220 -18.55 -12.49 4.44
N PRO A 221 -18.28 -12.65 5.75
CA PRO A 221 -18.00 -11.51 6.61
C PRO A 221 -16.70 -10.78 6.22
N ILE A 222 -15.67 -11.52 5.83
CA ILE A 222 -14.38 -10.97 5.42
C ILE A 222 -14.51 -10.20 4.11
N ALA A 223 -15.17 -10.80 3.13
CA ALA A 223 -15.45 -10.18 1.85
C ALA A 223 -16.30 -8.93 2.01
N GLY A 224 -17.36 -8.98 2.84
CA GLY A 224 -18.24 -7.85 3.11
C GLY A 224 -17.49 -6.65 3.72
N ASN A 225 -16.66 -6.88 4.73
CA ASN A 225 -15.83 -5.83 5.34
C ASN A 225 -14.87 -5.19 4.33
N GLN A 226 -14.21 -6.01 3.50
CA GLN A 226 -13.26 -5.55 2.48
C GLN A 226 -13.97 -4.74 1.39
N CYS A 227 -15.13 -5.21 0.92
CA CYS A 227 -15.95 -4.50 -0.06
C CYS A 227 -16.45 -3.16 0.48
N LEU A 228 -16.94 -3.11 1.72
CA LEU A 228 -17.42 -1.87 2.32
C LEU A 228 -16.29 -0.84 2.46
N ALA A 229 -15.13 -1.24 2.97
CA ALA A 229 -13.97 -0.38 3.09
C ALA A 229 -13.53 0.18 1.72
N THR A 230 -13.43 -0.69 0.71
CA THR A 230 -13.05 -0.28 -0.65
C THR A 230 -14.11 0.63 -1.28
N ALA A 231 -15.39 0.38 -1.04
CA ALA A 231 -16.48 1.24 -1.55
C ALA A 231 -16.36 2.67 -1.00
N LEU A 232 -16.13 2.85 0.30
CA LEU A 232 -15.93 4.16 0.90
C LEU A 232 -14.70 4.88 0.35
N HIS A 233 -13.57 4.17 0.20
CA HIS A 233 -12.39 4.75 -0.44
C HIS A 233 -12.61 5.09 -1.92
N THR A 234 -13.42 4.32 -2.62
CA THR A 234 -13.78 4.60 -4.02
C THR A 234 -14.61 5.88 -4.11
N VAL A 235 -15.61 6.04 -3.23
CA VAL A 235 -16.42 7.27 -3.15
C VAL A 235 -15.52 8.47 -2.86
N GLU A 236 -14.63 8.38 -1.87
CA GLU A 236 -13.66 9.44 -1.55
C GLU A 236 -12.82 9.84 -2.77
N ASN A 237 -12.19 8.86 -3.43
CA ASN A 237 -11.29 9.12 -4.55
C ASN A 237 -11.99 9.71 -5.78
N VAL A 238 -13.27 9.41 -5.98
CA VAL A 238 -14.08 9.98 -7.06
C VAL A 238 -14.58 11.39 -6.69
N MET A 239 -14.93 11.61 -5.42
CA MET A 239 -15.43 12.91 -4.96
C MET A 239 -14.36 14.01 -4.99
N VAL A 240 -13.10 13.68 -4.70
CA VAL A 240 -12.03 14.68 -4.63
C VAL A 240 -11.88 15.45 -5.93
N PRO A 241 -11.61 14.82 -7.11
CA PRO A 241 -11.50 15.56 -8.36
C PRO A 241 -12.81 16.21 -8.79
N ALA A 242 -13.98 15.64 -8.45
CA ALA A 242 -15.28 16.28 -8.71
C ALA A 242 -15.45 17.57 -7.89
N ALA A 243 -15.11 17.54 -6.60
CA ALA A 243 -15.18 18.72 -5.73
C ALA A 243 -14.13 19.79 -6.11
N LEU A 244 -12.94 19.38 -6.55
CA LEU A 244 -11.91 20.28 -7.07
C LEU A 244 -12.37 20.96 -8.36
N ALA A 245 -13.05 20.24 -9.24
CA ALA A 245 -13.58 20.80 -10.48
C ALA A 245 -14.62 21.92 -10.24
N VAL A 246 -15.39 21.81 -9.16
CA VAL A 246 -16.31 22.88 -8.73
C VAL A 246 -15.55 24.13 -8.30
N PHE A 247 -14.44 23.97 -7.53
CA PHE A 247 -13.62 25.10 -7.08
C PHE A 247 -12.84 25.76 -8.22
N LEU A 248 -12.25 24.96 -9.10
CA LEU A 248 -11.38 25.43 -10.19
C LEU A 248 -12.16 25.83 -11.46
N ALA A 249 -13.46 25.54 -11.53
CA ALA A 249 -14.30 25.67 -12.72
C ALA A 249 -13.71 24.95 -13.95
N SER A 250 -12.80 23.98 -13.75
CA SER A 250 -12.14 23.21 -14.80
C SER A 250 -11.90 21.78 -14.35
N ARG A 251 -12.39 20.82 -15.14
CA ARG A 251 -12.19 19.39 -14.89
C ARG A 251 -10.75 18.97 -15.12
N GLU A 252 -10.12 19.51 -16.14
CA GLU A 252 -8.75 19.16 -16.52
C GLU A 252 -7.76 19.58 -15.46
N THR A 253 -7.83 20.82 -14.98
CA THR A 253 -6.97 21.33 -13.91
C THR A 253 -7.20 20.56 -12.59
N ALA A 254 -8.45 20.17 -12.31
CA ALA A 254 -8.77 19.36 -11.13
C ALA A 254 -8.12 17.97 -11.19
N LEU A 255 -8.15 17.33 -12.37
CA LEU A 255 -7.48 16.04 -12.60
C LEU A 255 -5.96 16.17 -12.53
N GLU A 256 -5.40 17.27 -13.05
CA GLU A 256 -3.97 17.56 -12.97
C GLU A 256 -3.50 17.68 -11.52
N GLN A 257 -4.15 18.52 -10.71
CA GLN A 257 -3.82 18.64 -9.27
C GLN A 257 -4.02 17.33 -8.51
N TYR A 258 -5.10 16.61 -8.80
CA TYR A 258 -5.36 15.31 -8.19
C TYR A 258 -4.30 14.27 -8.57
N GLY A 259 -3.91 14.25 -9.85
CA GLY A 259 -2.86 13.36 -10.36
C GLY A 259 -1.49 13.69 -9.80
N ALA A 260 -1.12 14.97 -9.72
CA ALA A 260 0.11 15.43 -9.10
C ALA A 260 0.20 14.98 -7.63
N LEU A 261 -0.88 15.13 -6.86
CA LEU A 261 -0.90 14.73 -5.46
C LEU A 261 -0.97 13.21 -5.29
N LYS A 262 -2.04 12.55 -5.76
CA LYS A 262 -2.31 11.12 -5.53
C LYS A 262 -1.46 10.20 -6.42
N GLY A 263 -1.19 10.65 -7.65
CA GLY A 263 -0.45 9.88 -8.66
C GLY A 263 1.06 9.99 -8.55
N MET A 264 1.59 11.15 -8.13
CA MET A 264 3.01 11.45 -8.16
C MET A 264 3.60 11.69 -6.76
N ALA A 265 3.09 12.63 -5.97
CA ALA A 265 3.65 12.98 -4.67
C ALA A 265 3.46 11.85 -3.61
N MET A 266 2.25 11.32 -3.46
CA MET A 266 1.94 10.29 -2.44
C MET A 266 2.80 9.02 -2.56
N PRO A 267 3.04 8.43 -3.75
CA PRO A 267 3.92 7.27 -3.88
C PRO A 267 5.35 7.52 -3.41
N VAL A 268 5.88 8.71 -3.64
CA VAL A 268 7.22 9.11 -3.17
C VAL A 268 7.24 9.16 -1.65
N LEU A 269 6.24 9.78 -1.03
CA LEU A 269 6.10 9.85 0.43
C LEU A 269 5.97 8.48 1.08
N PHE A 270 5.24 7.54 0.46
CA PHE A 270 5.07 6.19 1.00
C PHE A 270 6.22 5.22 0.70
N PHE A 271 7.19 5.60 -0.12
CA PHE A 271 8.31 4.73 -0.44
C PHE A 271 9.15 4.34 0.80
N PRO A 272 9.59 5.27 1.68
CA PRO A 272 10.32 4.89 2.90
C PRO A 272 9.51 4.02 3.86
N PHE A 273 8.18 4.16 3.89
CA PHE A 273 7.29 3.30 4.68
C PHE A 273 7.41 1.82 4.30
N SER A 274 7.86 1.53 3.09
CA SER A 274 8.08 0.16 2.62
C SER A 274 9.06 -0.63 3.50
N LEU A 275 10.04 0.04 4.12
CA LEU A 275 10.98 -0.54 5.08
C LEU A 275 10.27 -0.96 6.37
N LEU A 276 9.39 -0.09 6.87
CA LEU A 276 8.57 -0.36 8.06
C LEU A 276 7.58 -1.50 7.85
N GLY A 277 6.98 -1.60 6.65
CA GLY A 277 6.10 -2.72 6.31
C GLY A 277 6.79 -4.08 6.39
N THR A 278 8.07 -4.15 6.08
CA THR A 278 8.89 -5.36 6.25
C THR A 278 9.11 -5.69 7.73
N LEU A 279 9.41 -4.69 8.55
CA LEU A 279 9.56 -4.83 9.99
C LEU A 279 8.24 -5.27 10.64
N SER A 280 7.13 -4.68 10.21
CA SER A 280 5.78 -5.07 10.66
C SER A 280 5.52 -6.55 10.41
N ALA A 281 5.76 -7.04 9.20
CA ALA A 281 5.54 -8.44 8.84
C ALA A 281 6.32 -9.43 9.71
N LEU A 282 7.48 -9.02 10.23
CA LEU A 282 8.31 -9.83 11.13
C LEU A 282 7.84 -9.78 12.60
N LEU A 283 7.43 -8.61 13.08
CA LEU A 283 7.14 -8.39 14.50
C LEU A 283 5.67 -8.64 14.87
N MET A 284 4.73 -8.51 13.92
CA MET A 284 3.30 -8.71 14.22
C MET A 284 2.97 -10.12 14.72
N PRO A 285 3.50 -11.23 14.16
CA PRO A 285 3.27 -12.56 14.71
C PRO A 285 3.81 -12.73 16.14
N GLU A 286 4.94 -12.08 16.47
CA GLU A 286 5.52 -12.10 17.80
C GLU A 286 4.65 -11.35 18.82
N ILE A 287 4.13 -10.19 18.42
CA ILE A 287 3.17 -9.41 19.22
C ILE A 287 1.91 -10.23 19.50
N ALA A 288 1.34 -10.87 18.47
CA ALA A 288 0.18 -11.73 18.62
C ALA A 288 0.45 -12.93 19.56
N SER A 289 1.59 -13.60 19.41
CA SER A 289 2.00 -14.68 20.27
C SER A 289 2.18 -14.23 21.73
N ALA A 290 2.87 -13.10 21.96
CA ALA A 290 3.08 -12.54 23.31
C ALA A 290 1.75 -12.16 23.97
N TYR A 291 0.80 -11.64 23.20
CA TYR A 291 -0.54 -11.30 23.67
C TYR A 291 -1.33 -12.53 24.09
N VAL A 292 -1.41 -13.56 23.24
CA VAL A 292 -2.10 -14.83 23.54
C VAL A 292 -1.48 -15.54 24.74
N GLN A 293 -0.14 -15.54 24.87
CA GLN A 293 0.58 -16.12 26.00
C GLN A 293 0.54 -15.27 27.27
N ARG A 294 -0.14 -14.11 27.24
CA ARG A 294 -0.24 -13.17 28.38
C ARG A 294 1.11 -12.70 28.94
N LYS A 295 2.17 -12.68 28.10
CA LYS A 295 3.51 -12.23 28.47
C LYS A 295 3.60 -10.70 28.36
N LYS A 296 3.00 -9.98 29.33
CA LYS A 296 2.84 -8.50 29.29
C LYS A 296 4.19 -7.76 29.11
N ALA A 297 5.23 -8.17 29.81
CA ALA A 297 6.56 -7.52 29.70
C ALA A 297 7.16 -7.64 28.30
N LEU A 298 7.04 -8.82 27.66
CA LEU A 298 7.49 -9.04 26.29
C LEU A 298 6.64 -8.24 25.29
N LEU A 299 5.33 -8.28 25.45
CA LEU A 299 4.37 -7.53 24.62
C LEU A 299 4.70 -6.04 24.62
N CYS A 300 4.85 -5.41 25.81
CA CYS A 300 5.18 -4.00 25.92
C CYS A 300 6.54 -3.68 25.29
N ARG A 301 7.56 -4.53 25.50
CA ARG A 301 8.88 -4.34 24.89
C ARG A 301 8.82 -4.36 23.35
N LEU A 302 8.06 -5.30 22.77
CA LEU A 302 7.88 -5.38 21.31
C LEU A 302 7.15 -4.16 20.77
N ILE A 303 6.03 -3.74 21.39
CA ILE A 303 5.27 -2.56 21.02
C ILE A 303 6.15 -1.30 21.09
N GLN A 304 6.84 -1.09 22.20
CA GLN A 304 7.75 0.05 22.41
C GLN A 304 8.84 0.11 21.33
N ARG A 305 9.39 -1.06 20.97
CA ARG A 305 10.40 -1.15 19.90
C ARG A 305 9.84 -0.77 18.53
N VAL A 306 8.65 -1.27 18.17
CA VAL A 306 7.98 -0.91 16.91
C VAL A 306 7.68 0.58 16.87
N MET A 307 7.14 1.13 17.96
CA MET A 307 6.83 2.56 18.07
C MET A 307 8.07 3.44 17.90
N LEU A 308 9.16 3.11 18.61
CA LEU A 308 10.42 3.85 18.51
C LEU A 308 10.97 3.85 17.09
N ILE A 309 11.11 2.67 16.47
CA ILE A 309 11.66 2.56 15.11
C ILE A 309 10.76 3.30 14.11
N THR A 310 9.45 3.18 14.25
CA THR A 310 8.48 3.88 13.38
C THR A 310 8.64 5.38 13.47
N LEU A 311 8.69 5.94 14.69
CA LEU A 311 8.79 7.38 14.89
C LEU A 311 10.17 7.93 14.47
N VAL A 312 11.26 7.23 14.77
CA VAL A 312 12.61 7.64 14.32
C VAL A 312 12.67 7.69 12.78
N LEU A 313 12.20 6.65 12.09
CA LEU A 313 12.22 6.61 10.62
C LEU A 313 11.21 7.57 9.98
N SER A 314 10.03 7.76 10.56
CA SER A 314 9.04 8.69 10.02
C SER A 314 9.41 10.15 10.21
N ILE A 315 10.04 10.52 11.34
CA ILE A 315 10.56 11.85 11.59
C ILE A 315 11.76 12.14 10.67
N PHE A 316 12.61 11.15 10.43
CA PHE A 316 13.65 11.24 9.40
C PHE A 316 13.07 11.49 8.00
N ALA A 317 12.07 10.70 7.60
CA ALA A 317 11.40 10.91 6.32
C ALA A 317 10.73 12.29 6.24
N ALA A 318 10.09 12.74 7.32
CA ALA A 318 9.53 14.09 7.41
C ALA A 318 10.58 15.19 7.22
N LEU A 319 11.76 15.03 7.83
CA LEU A 319 12.90 15.93 7.66
C LEU A 319 13.33 16.00 6.19
N GLU A 320 13.60 14.84 5.56
CA GLU A 320 14.05 14.76 4.17
C GLU A 320 13.02 15.37 3.20
N PHE A 321 11.75 14.99 3.32
CA PHE A 321 10.69 15.50 2.44
C PHE A 321 10.32 16.97 2.70
N THR A 322 10.65 17.52 3.85
CA THR A 322 10.43 18.94 4.12
C THR A 322 11.59 19.79 3.62
N VAL A 323 12.82 19.36 3.90
CA VAL A 323 14.03 20.09 3.53
C VAL A 323 14.29 20.02 2.03
N PHE A 324 14.17 18.83 1.45
CA PHE A 324 14.46 18.57 0.03
C PHE A 324 13.22 18.51 -0.87
N ALA A 325 12.08 19.01 -0.42
CA ALA A 325 10.81 18.97 -1.15
C ALA A 325 10.93 19.46 -2.59
N LYS A 326 11.44 20.69 -2.79
CA LYS A 326 11.60 21.30 -4.12
C LYS A 326 12.62 20.53 -4.99
N PRO A 327 13.85 20.26 -4.54
CA PRO A 327 14.79 19.44 -5.28
C PRO A 327 14.25 18.09 -5.71
N ILE A 328 13.56 17.37 -4.81
CA ILE A 328 12.96 16.07 -5.11
C ILE A 328 11.88 16.20 -6.22
N GLY A 329 10.98 17.18 -6.10
CA GLY A 329 9.94 17.42 -7.11
C GLY A 329 10.53 17.73 -8.49
N GLN A 330 11.58 18.56 -8.55
CA GLN A 330 12.25 18.92 -9.79
C GLN A 330 13.07 17.76 -10.39
N VAL A 331 13.81 17.00 -9.57
CA VAL A 331 14.64 15.88 -10.05
C VAL A 331 13.78 14.72 -10.54
N LEU A 332 12.71 14.37 -9.82
CA LEU A 332 11.89 13.21 -10.15
C LEU A 332 10.84 13.50 -11.24
N TYR A 333 10.28 14.71 -11.25
CA TYR A 333 9.10 15.00 -12.08
C TYR A 333 9.20 16.34 -12.84
N GLN A 334 10.30 17.09 -12.68
CA GLN A 334 10.49 18.42 -13.28
C GLN A 334 9.34 19.39 -12.94
N SER A 335 8.76 19.27 -11.72
CA SER A 335 7.59 20.01 -11.27
C SER A 335 7.79 20.63 -9.89
N GLU A 336 7.56 21.95 -9.80
CA GLU A 336 7.55 22.67 -8.53
C GLU A 336 6.30 22.37 -7.69
N GLU A 337 5.18 22.09 -8.34
CA GLU A 337 3.93 21.77 -7.67
C GLU A 337 4.05 20.48 -6.84
N ILE A 338 4.72 19.46 -7.39
CA ILE A 338 4.98 18.22 -6.66
C ILE A 338 5.90 18.50 -5.45
N GLY A 339 6.92 19.35 -5.63
CA GLY A 339 7.75 19.80 -4.53
C GLY A 339 6.93 20.49 -3.42
N PHE A 340 5.96 21.33 -3.79
CA PHE A 340 5.05 21.96 -2.84
C PHE A 340 4.23 20.93 -2.05
N TYR A 341 3.64 19.91 -2.72
CA TYR A 341 2.91 18.85 -2.02
C TYR A 341 3.79 18.02 -1.11
N LEU A 342 5.00 17.68 -1.54
CA LEU A 342 5.97 16.96 -0.70
C LEU A 342 6.32 17.75 0.56
N GLY A 343 6.53 19.06 0.44
CA GLY A 343 6.87 19.94 1.56
C GLY A 343 5.74 20.07 2.59
N ILE A 344 4.48 20.17 2.15
CA ILE A 344 3.32 20.24 3.06
C ILE A 344 3.03 18.90 3.71
N LEU A 345 3.14 17.80 2.95
CA LEU A 345 2.84 16.46 3.46
C LEU A 345 4.00 15.84 4.24
N GLY A 346 5.23 16.32 4.05
CA GLY A 346 6.40 15.86 4.80
C GLY A 346 6.17 15.81 6.31
N PRO A 347 5.75 16.91 6.96
CA PRO A 347 5.47 16.94 8.40
C PRO A 347 4.35 15.98 8.86
N LEU A 348 3.50 15.48 7.95
CA LEU A 348 2.46 14.51 8.26
C LEU A 348 2.95 13.06 8.30
N MET A 349 4.15 12.79 7.79
CA MET A 349 4.70 11.42 7.69
C MET A 349 4.71 10.68 9.03
N PRO A 350 5.07 11.29 10.19
CA PRO A 350 5.02 10.59 11.47
C PRO A 350 3.64 10.05 11.81
N PHE A 351 2.58 10.79 11.52
CA PHE A 351 1.20 10.38 11.79
C PHE A 351 0.75 9.27 10.84
N LEU A 352 1.05 9.38 9.54
CA LEU A 352 0.71 8.39 8.52
C LEU A 352 1.37 7.04 8.79
N TYR A 353 2.68 7.05 9.12
CA TYR A 353 3.42 5.83 9.38
C TYR A 353 3.01 5.22 10.72
N LEU A 354 2.82 6.06 11.73
CA LEU A 354 2.39 5.60 13.06
C LEU A 354 1.00 4.97 13.00
N GLU A 355 0.04 5.60 12.32
CA GLU A 355 -1.31 5.08 12.15
C GLU A 355 -1.29 3.68 11.54
N SER A 356 -0.56 3.49 10.45
CA SER A 356 -0.47 2.19 9.76
C SER A 356 0.19 1.10 10.61
N MET A 357 1.23 1.46 11.39
CA MET A 357 1.91 0.51 12.28
C MET A 357 1.04 0.16 13.49
N VAL A 358 0.34 1.13 14.06
CA VAL A 358 -0.57 0.92 15.19
C VAL A 358 -1.77 0.07 14.78
N ASP A 359 -2.34 0.29 13.58
CA ASP A 359 -3.40 -0.56 13.02
C ASP A 359 -2.95 -2.02 12.91
N GLY A 360 -1.71 -2.25 12.41
CA GLY A 360 -1.11 -3.58 12.38
C GLY A 360 -0.98 -4.21 13.78
N MET A 361 -0.48 -3.47 14.77
CA MET A 361 -0.35 -3.93 16.15
C MET A 361 -1.72 -4.25 16.78
N LEU A 362 -2.74 -3.43 16.55
CA LEU A 362 -4.10 -3.67 17.02
C LEU A 362 -4.70 -4.96 16.45
N LYS A 363 -4.44 -5.25 15.18
CA LYS A 363 -4.82 -6.53 14.57
C LYS A 363 -4.09 -7.70 15.22
N GLY A 364 -2.82 -7.54 15.61
CA GLY A 364 -2.05 -8.52 16.36
C GLY A 364 -2.56 -8.81 17.77
N VAL A 365 -3.18 -7.84 18.44
CA VAL A 365 -3.80 -7.99 19.77
C VAL A 365 -5.32 -8.19 19.71
N ASP A 366 -5.82 -8.74 18.61
CA ASP A 366 -7.24 -9.09 18.38
C ASP A 366 -8.22 -7.93 18.49
N GLN A 367 -7.81 -6.72 18.09
CA GLN A 367 -8.64 -5.52 18.07
C GLN A 367 -9.06 -5.09 16.65
N GLN A 368 -9.12 -6.03 15.69
CA GLN A 368 -9.46 -5.71 14.29
C GLN A 368 -10.87 -5.12 14.14
N PHE A 369 -11.81 -5.46 15.02
CA PHE A 369 -13.17 -4.87 14.98
C PHE A 369 -13.14 -3.40 15.41
N ALA A 370 -12.29 -3.04 16.37
CA ALA A 370 -12.14 -1.65 16.81
C ALA A 370 -11.52 -0.80 15.68
N THR A 371 -10.43 -1.28 15.06
CA THR A 371 -9.80 -0.57 13.93
C THR A 371 -10.75 -0.42 12.75
N PHE A 372 -11.54 -1.45 12.44
CA PHE A 372 -12.57 -1.38 11.41
C PHE A 372 -13.60 -0.27 11.69
N ARG A 373 -14.13 -0.20 12.92
CA ARG A 373 -15.08 0.85 13.32
C ARG A 373 -14.49 2.25 13.17
N TYR A 374 -13.23 2.46 13.60
CA TYR A 374 -12.55 3.75 13.48
C TYR A 374 -12.32 4.14 12.04
N THR A 375 -11.90 3.21 11.18
CA THR A 375 -11.74 3.44 9.74
C THR A 375 -13.07 3.77 9.07
N MET A 376 -14.17 3.09 9.43
CA MET A 376 -15.49 3.39 8.88
C MET A 376 -15.96 4.78 9.29
N LEU A 377 -15.82 5.14 10.58
CA LEU A 377 -16.17 6.45 11.08
C LEU A 377 -15.35 7.56 10.40
N ASP A 378 -14.03 7.36 10.31
CA ASP A 378 -13.14 8.28 9.60
C ASP A 378 -13.55 8.47 8.14
N SER A 379 -13.82 7.37 7.42
CA SER A 379 -14.22 7.44 6.00
C SER A 379 -15.50 8.27 5.81
N VAL A 380 -16.50 8.09 6.68
CA VAL A 380 -17.74 8.87 6.62
C VAL A 380 -17.48 10.35 6.92
N LEU A 381 -16.70 10.63 7.98
CA LEU A 381 -16.32 12.01 8.33
C LEU A 381 -15.50 12.67 7.22
N ARG A 382 -14.59 11.92 6.61
CA ARG A 382 -13.74 12.39 5.51
C ARG A 382 -14.56 12.73 4.27
N ILE A 383 -15.50 11.88 3.89
CA ILE A 383 -16.41 12.13 2.76
C ILE A 383 -17.21 13.42 3.01
N ALA A 384 -17.79 13.59 4.21
CA ALA A 384 -18.50 14.81 4.57
C ALA A 384 -17.59 16.05 4.56
N ALA A 385 -16.36 15.91 5.08
CA ALA A 385 -15.37 16.98 5.08
C ALA A 385 -14.91 17.35 3.67
N ILE A 386 -14.70 16.37 2.76
CA ILE A 386 -14.38 16.62 1.36
C ILE A 386 -15.50 17.41 0.69
N ALA A 387 -16.76 17.00 0.88
CA ALA A 387 -17.92 17.69 0.31
C ALA A 387 -18.04 19.15 0.79
N PHE A 388 -17.58 19.45 2.01
CA PHE A 388 -17.68 20.79 2.58
C PHE A 388 -16.46 21.68 2.29
N PHE A 389 -15.25 21.16 2.50
CA PHE A 389 -14.01 21.96 2.45
C PHE A 389 -13.42 22.08 1.05
N VAL A 390 -13.47 21.01 0.23
CA VAL A 390 -12.81 21.02 -1.07
C VAL A 390 -13.45 21.98 -2.08
N PRO A 391 -14.79 22.08 -2.20
CA PRO A 391 -15.40 23.07 -3.09
C PRO A 391 -15.14 24.51 -2.68
N ARG A 392 -14.77 24.77 -1.41
CA ARG A 392 -14.52 26.13 -0.89
C ARG A 392 -13.06 26.53 -0.88
N TRP A 393 -12.16 25.59 -0.59
CA TRP A 393 -10.73 25.85 -0.39
C TRP A 393 -9.84 25.10 -1.38
N GLY A 394 -10.42 24.39 -2.33
CA GLY A 394 -9.69 23.64 -3.37
C GLY A 394 -8.75 22.60 -2.77
N MET A 395 -7.56 22.46 -3.35
CA MET A 395 -6.55 21.51 -2.90
C MET A 395 -6.09 21.74 -1.45
N LYS A 396 -6.04 22.99 -0.98
CA LYS A 396 -5.72 23.30 0.43
C LYS A 396 -6.76 22.69 1.38
N GLY A 397 -8.04 22.72 0.99
CA GLY A 397 -9.14 22.08 1.71
C GLY A 397 -8.96 20.56 1.78
N PHE A 398 -8.54 19.94 0.69
CA PHE A 398 -8.26 18.50 0.68
C PHE A 398 -7.06 18.12 1.56
N LEU A 399 -5.97 18.87 1.52
CA LEU A 399 -4.82 18.67 2.40
C LEU A 399 -5.18 18.84 3.88
N PHE A 400 -6.04 19.81 4.20
CA PHE A 400 -6.57 20.00 5.55
C PHE A 400 -7.42 18.80 6.01
N VAL A 401 -8.30 18.30 5.14
CA VAL A 401 -9.09 17.08 5.43
C VAL A 401 -8.18 15.88 5.67
N MET A 402 -7.14 15.69 4.86
CA MET A 402 -6.16 14.62 5.05
C MET A 402 -5.44 14.74 6.40
N LEU A 403 -5.03 15.95 6.80
CA LEU A 403 -4.40 16.18 8.10
C LEU A 403 -5.35 15.80 9.25
N LEU A 404 -6.58 16.32 9.22
CA LEU A 404 -7.57 16.08 10.27
C LEU A 404 -7.91 14.58 10.41
N SER A 405 -8.14 13.90 9.29
CA SER A 405 -8.43 12.48 9.23
C SER A 405 -7.27 11.64 9.79
N ASN A 406 -6.04 11.90 9.36
CA ASN A 406 -4.88 11.16 9.87
C ASN A 406 -4.63 11.38 11.37
N LEU A 407 -4.84 12.59 11.88
CA LEU A 407 -4.76 12.88 13.32
C LEU A 407 -5.87 12.15 14.09
N PHE A 408 -7.08 12.11 13.55
CA PHE A 408 -8.21 11.43 14.16
C PHE A 408 -7.98 9.92 14.26
N THR A 409 -7.66 9.25 13.13
CA THR A 409 -7.42 7.80 13.10
C THR A 409 -6.20 7.39 13.91
N CYS A 410 -5.10 8.15 13.82
CA CYS A 410 -3.91 7.92 14.62
C CYS A 410 -4.21 8.01 16.12
N SER A 411 -4.96 9.04 16.55
CA SER A 411 -5.32 9.23 17.96
C SER A 411 -6.24 8.13 18.48
N MET A 412 -7.26 7.74 17.70
CA MET A 412 -8.19 6.66 18.06
C MET A 412 -7.47 5.31 18.17
N ASN A 413 -6.68 4.96 17.18
CA ASN A 413 -5.95 3.70 17.15
C ASN A 413 -4.89 3.64 18.27
N LEU A 414 -4.12 4.71 18.47
CA LEU A 414 -3.10 4.78 19.52
C LEU A 414 -3.73 4.71 20.92
N GLY A 415 -4.82 5.47 21.15
CA GLY A 415 -5.57 5.41 22.41
C GLY A 415 -6.09 4.01 22.71
N ARG A 416 -6.62 3.31 21.70
CA ARG A 416 -7.06 1.91 21.84
C ARG A 416 -5.92 0.96 22.16
N LEU A 417 -4.77 1.11 21.46
CA LEU A 417 -3.60 0.28 21.72
C LEU A 417 -3.13 0.42 23.18
N ILE A 418 -3.02 1.66 23.67
CA ILE A 418 -2.61 1.94 25.06
C ILE A 418 -3.61 1.35 26.06
N GLN A 419 -4.90 1.50 25.81
CA GLN A 419 -5.96 0.94 26.69
C GLN A 419 -5.89 -0.58 26.80
N VAL A 420 -5.72 -1.28 25.67
CA VAL A 420 -5.72 -2.75 25.63
C VAL A 420 -4.43 -3.34 26.20
N THR A 421 -3.31 -2.74 25.86
CA THR A 421 -1.99 -3.30 26.22
C THR A 421 -1.47 -2.75 27.54
N GLN A 422 -1.97 -1.57 27.96
CA GLN A 422 -1.50 -0.82 29.15
C GLN A 422 0.02 -0.58 29.12
N CYS A 423 0.61 -0.47 27.93
CA CYS A 423 2.01 -0.13 27.75
C CYS A 423 2.19 1.39 27.80
N GLY A 424 3.15 1.85 28.58
CA GLY A 424 3.46 3.27 28.68
C GLY A 424 3.99 3.86 27.38
N PHE A 425 3.66 5.11 27.08
CA PHE A 425 4.17 5.87 25.97
C PHE A 425 5.30 6.82 26.42
N GLU A 426 6.49 6.62 25.88
CA GLU A 426 7.68 7.39 26.27
C GLU A 426 7.87 8.61 25.36
N TRP A 427 7.09 9.68 25.55
CA TRP A 427 7.09 10.90 24.73
C TRP A 427 8.48 11.48 24.50
N MET A 428 9.29 11.56 25.56
CA MET A 428 10.63 12.14 25.47
C MET A 428 11.55 11.34 24.55
N ARG A 429 11.52 10.01 24.66
CA ARG A 429 12.40 9.13 23.88
C ARG A 429 11.91 8.96 22.43
N TRP A 430 10.61 8.88 22.22
CA TRP A 430 10.07 8.51 20.92
C TRP A 430 9.74 9.71 20.02
N VAL A 431 9.42 10.86 20.61
CA VAL A 431 8.99 12.04 19.87
C VAL A 431 9.98 13.19 20.04
N PHE A 432 10.21 13.68 21.28
CA PHE A 432 10.98 14.89 21.48
C PHE A 432 12.45 14.76 21.09
N LYS A 433 13.12 13.68 21.47
CA LYS A 433 14.53 13.47 21.10
C LYS A 433 14.72 13.35 19.56
N PRO A 434 13.93 12.51 18.81
CA PRO A 434 14.05 12.46 17.36
C PRO A 434 13.71 13.79 16.67
N LEU A 435 12.72 14.53 17.15
CA LEU A 435 12.41 15.87 16.63
C LEU A 435 13.54 16.86 16.85
N PHE A 436 14.17 16.84 18.03
CA PHE A 436 15.33 17.68 18.33
C PHE A 436 16.52 17.32 17.44
N CYS A 437 16.79 16.03 17.23
CA CYS A 437 17.83 15.59 16.30
C CYS A 437 17.52 16.02 14.85
N ALA A 438 16.25 15.94 14.42
CA ALA A 438 15.83 16.41 13.10
C ALA A 438 16.00 17.93 12.95
N PHE A 439 15.67 18.70 13.97
CA PHE A 439 15.88 20.15 13.98
C PHE A 439 17.38 20.49 13.85
N LEU A 440 18.24 19.84 14.63
CA LEU A 440 19.70 20.06 14.52
C LEU A 440 20.25 19.66 13.15
N ALA A 441 19.78 18.56 12.57
CA ALA A 441 20.17 18.14 11.23
C ALA A 441 19.71 19.15 10.15
N ALA A 442 18.52 19.73 10.29
CA ALA A 442 18.03 20.80 9.42
C ALA A 442 18.86 22.07 9.54
N VAL A 443 19.25 22.45 10.76
CA VAL A 443 20.16 23.59 11.02
C VAL A 443 21.53 23.33 10.38
N PHE A 444 22.10 22.14 10.56
CA PHE A 444 23.35 21.74 9.91
C PHE A 444 23.24 21.85 8.38
N HIS A 445 22.19 21.35 7.77
CA HIS A 445 21.97 21.50 6.33
C HIS A 445 21.96 22.98 5.92
N ARG A 446 21.19 23.81 6.62
CA ARG A 446 21.00 25.23 6.27
C ARG A 446 22.27 26.03 6.34
N PHE A 447 23.08 25.84 7.41
CA PHE A 447 24.24 26.68 7.71
C PHE A 447 25.57 26.12 7.22
N VAL A 448 25.70 24.80 7.09
CA VAL A 448 26.94 24.14 6.69
C VAL A 448 26.89 23.62 5.26
N MET A 449 25.88 22.85 4.91
CA MET A 449 25.85 22.17 3.60
C MET A 449 25.45 23.11 2.47
N THR A 450 24.37 23.89 2.65
CA THR A 450 23.86 24.78 1.59
C THR A 450 24.94 25.75 1.04
N PRO A 451 25.78 26.40 1.83
CA PRO A 451 26.84 27.25 1.29
C PRO A 451 27.93 26.50 0.51
N CYS A 452 28.22 25.24 0.92
CA CYS A 452 29.30 24.45 0.33
C CYS A 452 28.95 23.80 -1.02
N THR A 453 27.66 23.65 -1.32
CA THR A 453 27.18 22.85 -2.44
C THR A 453 26.47 23.67 -3.53
N GLN A 454 26.48 25.00 -3.44
CA GLN A 454 25.74 25.89 -4.36
C GLN A 454 26.10 25.69 -5.84
N GLU A 455 27.37 25.40 -6.14
CA GLU A 455 27.85 25.21 -7.51
C GLU A 455 27.61 23.81 -8.09
N TRP A 456 27.12 22.87 -7.28
CA TRP A 456 26.95 21.48 -7.69
C TRP A 456 25.68 21.29 -8.49
N SER A 457 25.68 20.30 -9.39
CA SER A 457 24.45 19.93 -10.12
C SER A 457 23.37 19.49 -9.14
N MET A 458 22.13 19.81 -9.46
CA MET A 458 20.98 19.60 -8.55
C MET A 458 20.87 18.16 -8.04
N LEU A 459 21.13 17.17 -8.91
CA LEU A 459 21.08 15.74 -8.55
C LEU A 459 22.21 15.38 -7.57
N VAL A 460 23.44 15.81 -7.84
CA VAL A 460 24.59 15.54 -6.96
C VAL A 460 24.37 16.24 -5.61
N ARG A 461 23.90 17.48 -5.64
CA ARG A 461 23.52 18.23 -4.46
C ARG A 461 22.48 17.50 -3.62
N LEU A 462 21.37 17.05 -4.22
CA LEU A 462 20.32 16.30 -3.53
C LEU A 462 20.86 15.03 -2.85
N LEU A 463 21.69 14.26 -3.55
CA LEU A 463 22.24 13.01 -3.03
C LEU A 463 23.23 13.23 -1.89
N THR A 464 24.13 14.22 -2.05
CA THR A 464 25.18 14.49 -1.05
C THR A 464 24.63 15.18 0.20
N GLU A 465 23.77 16.20 0.02
CA GLU A 465 23.13 16.89 1.15
C GLU A 465 22.18 15.96 1.89
N GLY A 466 21.36 15.17 1.18
CA GLY A 466 20.47 14.18 1.80
C GLY A 466 21.25 13.12 2.58
N ALA A 467 22.32 12.56 2.00
CA ALA A 467 23.18 11.61 2.71
C ALA A 467 23.86 12.23 3.94
N ALA A 468 24.31 13.49 3.87
CA ALA A 468 24.92 14.18 5.00
C ALA A 468 23.91 14.46 6.12
N VAL A 469 22.69 14.91 5.77
CA VAL A 469 21.59 15.12 6.73
C VAL A 469 21.20 13.80 7.40
N ALA A 470 21.08 12.72 6.63
CA ALA A 470 20.83 11.38 7.16
C ALA A 470 21.90 10.94 8.15
N LEU A 471 23.18 11.10 7.78
CA LEU A 471 24.30 10.75 8.65
C LEU A 471 24.26 11.54 9.95
N VAL A 472 24.11 12.87 9.89
CA VAL A 472 24.02 13.72 11.08
C VAL A 472 22.83 13.32 11.94
N TYR A 473 21.66 13.11 11.36
CA TYR A 473 20.47 12.69 12.10
C TYR A 473 20.69 11.38 12.86
N PHE A 474 21.19 10.34 12.20
CA PHE A 474 21.37 9.03 12.82
C PHE A 474 22.52 9.03 13.85
N VAL A 475 23.58 9.80 13.66
CA VAL A 475 24.64 10.01 14.66
C VAL A 475 24.07 10.68 15.92
N LEU A 476 23.23 11.72 15.76
CA LEU A 476 22.57 12.38 16.88
C LEU A 476 21.59 11.46 17.61
N ILE A 477 20.85 10.62 16.90
CA ILE A 477 19.94 9.61 17.48
C ILE A 477 20.72 8.62 18.37
N GLU A 478 21.89 8.16 17.93
CA GLU A 478 22.76 7.29 18.72
C GLU A 478 23.34 8.03 19.93
N TRP A 479 23.86 9.23 19.74
CA TRP A 479 24.44 10.04 20.80
C TRP A 479 23.44 10.41 21.91
N THR A 480 22.18 10.70 21.55
CA THR A 480 21.10 10.98 22.51
C THR A 480 20.59 9.73 23.24
N GLY A 481 21.12 8.53 22.92
CA GLY A 481 20.70 7.27 23.51
C GLY A 481 19.27 6.88 23.15
N CYS A 482 18.74 7.43 22.05
CA CYS A 482 17.40 7.12 21.59
C CYS A 482 17.33 5.69 21.00
N LEU A 483 18.32 5.35 20.17
CA LEU A 483 18.48 4.01 19.57
C LEU A 483 19.96 3.62 19.67
N SER A 484 20.28 2.49 20.31
CA SER A 484 21.65 1.94 20.29
C SER A 484 21.78 0.91 19.17
N TRP A 485 22.61 1.20 18.17
CA TRP A 485 22.89 0.29 17.07
C TRP A 485 23.48 -1.03 17.53
N ARG A 486 24.24 -1.02 18.64
CA ARG A 486 24.82 -2.24 19.25
C ARG A 486 23.73 -3.20 19.73
N GLU A 487 22.72 -2.70 20.44
CA GLU A 487 21.57 -3.52 20.88
C GLU A 487 20.74 -4.02 19.68
N PHE A 488 20.60 -3.21 18.64
CA PHE A 488 19.89 -3.59 17.42
C PHE A 488 20.59 -4.74 16.69
N LEU A 489 21.92 -4.68 16.53
CA LEU A 489 22.71 -5.71 15.87
C LEU A 489 22.88 -6.98 16.71
N GLN A 490 23.02 -6.87 18.02
CA GLN A 490 23.08 -8.03 18.93
C GLN A 490 21.79 -8.86 18.91
N ASN A 491 20.65 -8.21 18.88
CA ASN A 491 19.36 -8.88 18.82
C ASN A 491 19.08 -9.57 17.46
N ILE A 492 19.70 -9.10 16.37
CA ILE A 492 19.66 -9.81 15.06
C ILE A 492 20.57 -11.05 15.10
N LYS A 493 21.69 -11.00 15.81
CA LYS A 493 22.61 -12.15 15.93
C LYS A 493 22.03 -13.25 16.81
N MET A 494 21.43 -12.94 17.95
CA MET A 494 20.81 -13.95 18.82
C MET A 494 19.69 -14.75 18.13
N LYS A 495 18.94 -14.14 17.20
CA LYS A 495 17.91 -14.84 16.41
C LYS A 495 18.46 -15.75 15.28
N ARG A 496 19.75 -15.72 15.01
CA ARG A 496 20.39 -16.66 14.05
C ARG A 496 20.93 -17.92 14.74
N GLU A 497 21.00 -17.92 16.06
CA GLU A 497 21.55 -19.02 16.88
C GLU A 497 20.44 -19.83 17.60
N GLU A 498 19.17 -19.34 17.58
CA GLU A 498 17.97 -20.10 17.92
C GLU A 498 17.26 -20.62 16.62
#